data_797e9d599bdb9caaa3b784e2bf3d4c33
#
_entry.id   797e9d599bdb9caaa3b784e2bf3d4c33
#
_cell.length_a   1.000
_cell.length_b   1.000
_cell.length_c   1.000
_cell.angle_alpha   90.00
_cell.angle_beta   90.00
_cell.angle_gamma   90.00
#
_symmetry.space_group_name_H-M   'P 1'
#
loop_
_entity.id
_entity.type
_entity.pdbx_description
1 polymer ?
#
loop_
_entity_poly.entity_id
_entity_poly.type
_entity_poly.pdbx_seq_one_letter_code
_entity_poly.pdbx_strand_id
1 'polypeptide(L)'
;FLTHPQLVPHLYKKTTIDSQSDYYARKAAYLAKHGYTEGLNHQYDGTITPAMVKDSIANLRQLVFEVTDACNLRCKYCGYGELYSDHDERHAQKMQFSTAKKTIDFLQEVWKDSKQEFTIKNIFISFYGGEPLLNMPFIRQVIEYVESLHIANRTIDYSMTTNAMLLDKYMDYLAEKKFHLLISLDGNKWNNSYRVTPGGESSFERNVANVDKLKERYPDYFEQYVNFNAVLHNRSTVDEVYHFIKDRYGKKPQITALNTTGIRPEKKDEFNRMFRNVDLKESENYEALLDEMFMKSPEYYGACLFLQQYNKNVYRSYNDLFASEKALNFIPTGGCVPFSRKMFITVNGKILACERIGQQYGLGTAFPDDDIELSYQSIADLYNNYFDKLRAQCKVCYMSQSCIQCMFNIDRFDSLEKVACPGFANKEKFGAYVSQKVSFIEQHPESYERVMEVVLA
;
A
#
# COMPACT_ATOMS: atom_id res chain seq x y z
N PHE A 1 15.22 22.02 -2.43
CA PHE A 1 15.71 22.73 -3.60
C PHE A 1 17.08 22.21 -3.99
N LEU A 2 17.19 21.61 -5.18
CA LEU A 2 18.46 21.12 -5.73
C LEU A 2 19.17 22.29 -6.43
N THR A 3 20.40 22.56 -6.03
CA THR A 3 21.24 23.58 -6.66
C THR A 3 22.43 22.94 -7.36
N HIS A 4 22.94 23.61 -8.41
CA HIS A 4 24.10 23.09 -9.13
C HIS A 4 25.33 23.00 -8.21
N PRO A 5 26.14 21.93 -8.24
CA PRO A 5 27.29 21.74 -7.34
C PRO A 5 28.27 22.92 -7.33
N GLN A 6 28.51 23.54 -8.48
CA GLN A 6 29.37 24.73 -8.58
C GLN A 6 28.86 25.95 -7.83
N LEU A 7 27.57 26.00 -7.53
CA LEU A 7 26.99 27.12 -6.76
C LEU A 7 27.10 26.91 -5.24
N VAL A 8 27.25 25.67 -4.78
CA VAL A 8 27.32 25.36 -3.36
C VAL A 8 28.39 26.11 -2.60
N PRO A 9 29.66 26.21 -3.09
CA PRO A 9 30.71 27.01 -2.42
C PRO A 9 30.36 28.49 -2.28
N HIS A 10 29.71 29.05 -3.30
CA HIS A 10 29.34 30.49 -3.31
C HIS A 10 28.18 30.79 -2.35
N LEU A 11 27.24 29.88 -2.19
CA LEU A 11 26.14 30.00 -1.23
C LEU A 11 26.62 29.94 0.22
N TYR A 12 27.65 29.16 0.53
CA TYR A 12 28.15 29.00 1.89
C TYR A 12 29.28 29.94 2.25
N LYS A 13 30.16 30.33 1.32
CA LYS A 13 31.38 31.06 1.60
C LYS A 13 31.38 32.54 1.18
N LYS A 14 30.30 33.04 0.55
CA LYS A 14 30.23 34.42 0.00
C LYS A 14 31.43 34.78 -0.87
N THR A 15 32.01 33.83 -1.59
CA THR A 15 33.12 34.05 -2.51
C THR A 15 32.66 34.72 -3.79
N THR A 16 33.54 35.44 -4.46
CA THR A 16 33.28 36.08 -5.78
C THR A 16 32.90 35.01 -6.81
N ILE A 17 31.80 35.27 -7.53
CA ILE A 17 31.27 34.39 -8.57
C ILE A 17 32.11 34.55 -9.82
N ASP A 18 32.68 33.49 -10.36
CA ASP A 18 33.36 33.51 -11.64
C ASP A 18 32.37 33.46 -12.82
N SER A 19 32.88 33.65 -14.03
CA SER A 19 32.04 33.72 -15.24
C SER A 19 31.30 32.39 -15.53
N GLN A 20 31.81 31.26 -15.04
CA GLN A 20 31.22 29.95 -15.25
C GLN A 20 30.09 29.66 -14.25
N SER A 21 30.18 30.15 -13.04
CA SER A 21 29.14 30.07 -12.00
C SER A 21 28.09 31.19 -12.10
N ASP A 22 28.33 32.25 -12.89
CA ASP A 22 27.44 33.43 -13.02
C ASP A 22 26.05 33.02 -13.54
N TYR A 23 25.94 32.09 -14.48
CA TYR A 23 24.66 31.60 -14.96
C TYR A 23 23.84 30.98 -13.81
N TYR A 24 24.46 30.13 -13.00
CA TYR A 24 23.77 29.44 -11.90
C TYR A 24 23.45 30.44 -10.78
N ALA A 25 24.28 31.44 -10.53
CA ALA A 25 24.01 32.49 -9.57
C ALA A 25 22.81 33.34 -10.00
N ARG A 26 22.75 33.75 -11.27
CA ARG A 26 21.59 34.46 -11.83
C ARG A 26 20.34 33.65 -11.81
N LYS A 27 20.43 32.34 -12.12
CA LYS A 27 19.30 31.39 -12.01
C LYS A 27 18.81 31.28 -10.58
N ALA A 28 19.71 31.14 -9.60
CA ALA A 28 19.35 31.08 -8.19
C ALA A 28 18.68 32.36 -7.71
N ALA A 29 19.21 33.52 -8.10
CA ALA A 29 18.64 34.84 -7.81
C ALA A 29 17.25 35.01 -8.45
N TYR A 30 17.07 34.57 -9.69
CA TYR A 30 15.76 34.54 -10.35
C TYR A 30 14.76 33.69 -9.60
N LEU A 31 15.14 32.44 -9.23
CA LEU A 31 14.29 31.52 -8.50
C LEU A 31 13.92 32.10 -7.12
N ALA A 32 14.87 32.72 -6.42
CA ALA A 32 14.61 33.36 -5.13
C ALA A 32 13.63 34.54 -5.29
N LYS A 33 13.85 35.40 -6.30
CA LYS A 33 12.97 36.54 -6.59
C LYS A 33 11.52 36.13 -6.87
N HIS A 34 11.31 34.96 -7.44
CA HIS A 34 10.00 34.44 -7.79
C HIS A 34 9.45 33.43 -6.74
N GLY A 35 10.01 33.43 -5.51
CA GLY A 35 9.52 32.61 -4.41
C GLY A 35 9.81 31.10 -4.51
N TYR A 36 10.55 30.63 -5.53
CA TYR A 36 10.88 29.22 -5.70
C TYR A 36 11.87 28.68 -4.64
N THR A 37 12.59 29.55 -3.95
CA THR A 37 13.53 29.20 -2.88
C THR A 37 12.96 29.44 -1.49
N GLU A 38 11.80 30.07 -1.39
CA GLU A 38 11.09 30.16 -0.14
C GLU A 38 10.64 28.76 0.26
N GLY A 39 10.99 28.37 1.49
CA GLY A 39 10.50 27.11 2.05
C GLY A 39 8.98 27.14 2.02
N LEU A 40 8.36 26.14 1.43
CA LEU A 40 6.92 25.98 1.53
C LEU A 40 6.59 25.91 3.02
N ASN A 41 5.91 26.93 3.52
CA ASN A 41 5.48 26.99 4.91
C ASN A 41 4.28 26.03 5.05
N HIS A 42 4.57 24.72 5.08
CA HIS A 42 3.54 23.70 5.23
C HIS A 42 2.99 23.80 6.65
N GLN A 43 1.74 24.17 6.73
CA GLN A 43 1.02 24.11 7.99
C GLN A 43 0.41 22.71 8.11
N TYR A 44 0.77 22.01 9.18
CA TYR A 44 0.21 20.69 9.52
C TYR A 44 -0.95 20.82 10.52
N ASP A 45 -1.78 21.85 10.31
CA ASP A 45 -2.97 22.12 11.12
C ASP A 45 -4.26 21.59 10.47
N GLY A 46 -4.13 20.90 9.36
CA GLY A 46 -5.25 20.25 8.68
C GLY A 46 -5.96 19.23 9.56
N THR A 47 -7.26 19.15 9.37
CA THR A 47 -8.16 18.22 10.08
C THR A 47 -8.99 17.43 9.09
N ILE A 48 -9.40 16.24 9.46
CA ILE A 48 -10.42 15.47 8.74
C ILE A 48 -11.79 16.03 9.12
N THR A 49 -12.64 16.23 8.12
CA THR A 49 -14.04 16.63 8.33
C THR A 49 -14.98 15.48 7.98
N PRO A 50 -16.21 15.45 8.50
CA PRO A 50 -17.24 14.48 8.13
C PRO A 50 -17.50 14.45 6.61
N ALA A 51 -17.45 15.61 5.95
CA ALA A 51 -17.57 15.72 4.50
C ALA A 51 -16.45 14.98 3.77
N MET A 52 -15.19 15.13 4.22
CA MET A 52 -14.06 14.40 3.65
C MET A 52 -14.21 12.88 3.81
N VAL A 53 -14.74 12.40 4.92
CA VAL A 53 -15.02 10.97 5.13
C VAL A 53 -16.09 10.49 4.16
N LYS A 54 -17.20 11.24 4.02
CA LYS A 54 -18.27 10.93 3.07
C LYS A 54 -17.76 10.91 1.62
N ASP A 55 -16.98 11.91 1.24
CA ASP A 55 -16.40 12.01 -0.11
C ASP A 55 -15.42 10.85 -0.40
N SER A 56 -14.65 10.42 0.60
CA SER A 56 -13.76 9.27 0.48
C SER A 56 -14.53 7.96 0.25
N ILE A 57 -15.64 7.75 0.95
CA ILE A 57 -16.51 6.60 0.74
C ILE A 57 -17.19 6.67 -0.63
N ALA A 58 -17.64 7.85 -1.04
CA ALA A 58 -18.21 8.05 -2.37
C ALA A 58 -17.22 7.75 -3.49
N ASN A 59 -15.92 8.00 -3.28
CA ASN A 59 -14.83 7.73 -4.21
C ASN A 59 -13.98 6.51 -3.81
N LEU A 60 -14.58 5.56 -3.10
CA LEU A 60 -13.93 4.33 -2.68
C LEU A 60 -13.37 3.56 -3.89
N ARG A 61 -12.09 3.18 -3.82
CA ARG A 61 -11.42 2.40 -4.88
C ARG A 61 -11.58 0.89 -4.70
N GLN A 62 -11.68 0.44 -3.45
CA GLN A 62 -11.70 -0.99 -3.15
C GLN A 62 -12.53 -1.28 -1.89
N LEU A 63 -13.55 -2.11 -2.06
CA LEU A 63 -14.28 -2.75 -0.97
C LEU A 63 -13.71 -4.15 -0.76
N VAL A 64 -13.27 -4.47 0.44
CA VAL A 64 -12.63 -5.75 0.77
C VAL A 64 -13.45 -6.47 1.82
N PHE A 65 -13.82 -7.72 1.54
CA PHE A 65 -14.48 -8.60 2.50
C PHE A 65 -13.52 -9.67 3.01
N GLU A 66 -13.36 -9.77 4.33
CA GLU A 66 -12.76 -10.93 4.95
C GLU A 66 -13.79 -12.07 4.98
N VAL A 67 -13.80 -12.86 3.91
CA VAL A 67 -14.85 -13.86 3.69
C VAL A 67 -14.84 -15.02 4.68
N THR A 68 -13.71 -15.23 5.32
CA THR A 68 -13.52 -16.19 6.40
C THR A 68 -12.19 -15.92 7.11
N ASP A 69 -12.12 -16.18 8.40
CA ASP A 69 -10.86 -16.20 9.16
C ASP A 69 -10.19 -17.58 9.12
N ALA A 70 -10.85 -18.63 8.58
CA ALA A 70 -10.26 -19.95 8.38
C ALA A 70 -9.21 -19.94 7.25
N CYS A 71 -8.17 -20.76 7.42
CA CYS A 71 -7.18 -21.02 6.38
C CYS A 71 -6.79 -22.50 6.35
N ASN A 72 -6.56 -23.03 5.16
CA ASN A 72 -6.02 -24.39 4.95
C ASN A 72 -4.48 -24.45 5.05
N LEU A 73 -3.82 -23.30 5.35
CA LEU A 73 -2.39 -23.22 5.68
C LEU A 73 -2.17 -22.60 7.07
N ARG A 74 -0.99 -22.87 7.63
CA ARG A 74 -0.44 -22.24 8.85
C ARG A 74 0.95 -21.70 8.56
N CYS A 75 1.01 -20.66 7.72
CA CYS A 75 2.26 -19.99 7.40
C CYS A 75 2.88 -19.41 8.67
N LYS A 76 4.18 -19.68 8.89
CA LYS A 76 4.86 -19.31 10.14
C LYS A 76 4.93 -17.81 10.41
N TYR A 77 4.86 -16.99 9.36
CA TYR A 77 4.89 -15.52 9.41
C TYR A 77 3.53 -14.87 9.12
N CYS A 78 2.44 -15.64 9.14
CA CYS A 78 1.11 -15.13 8.84
C CYS A 78 0.74 -13.96 9.77
N GLY A 79 0.25 -12.84 9.20
CA GLY A 79 -0.22 -11.70 9.98
C GLY A 79 -1.36 -12.03 10.94
N TYR A 80 -2.11 -13.10 10.67
CA TYR A 80 -3.13 -13.67 11.56
C TYR A 80 -2.61 -14.86 12.39
N GLY A 81 -1.29 -15.04 12.47
CA GLY A 81 -0.67 -16.17 13.14
C GLY A 81 -0.13 -15.84 14.52
N GLU A 82 0.61 -16.78 15.08
CA GLU A 82 1.11 -16.73 16.45
C GLU A 82 2.13 -15.61 16.73
N LEU A 83 2.75 -15.04 15.68
CA LEU A 83 3.73 -13.96 15.84
C LEU A 83 3.08 -12.63 16.23
N TYR A 84 1.80 -12.43 15.94
CA TYR A 84 1.12 -11.15 16.03
C TYR A 84 -0.05 -11.15 17.00
N SER A 85 -0.40 -9.98 17.54
CA SER A 85 -1.49 -9.78 18.49
C SER A 85 -2.50 -8.71 18.09
N ASP A 86 -2.35 -8.12 16.92
CA ASP A 86 -3.15 -6.98 16.44
C ASP A 86 -4.37 -7.40 15.60
N HIS A 87 -4.76 -8.64 15.70
CA HIS A 87 -5.95 -9.22 15.06
C HIS A 87 -6.85 -9.91 16.08
N ASP A 88 -8.15 -10.02 15.75
CA ASP A 88 -9.11 -10.76 16.55
C ASP A 88 -8.80 -12.26 16.54
N GLU A 89 -9.22 -12.94 17.58
CA GLU A 89 -9.09 -14.39 17.69
C GLU A 89 -9.89 -15.09 16.57
N ARG A 90 -9.29 -16.12 15.99
CA ARG A 90 -9.83 -16.81 14.82
C ARG A 90 -10.61 -18.05 15.23
N HIS A 91 -11.86 -18.12 14.78
CA HIS A 91 -12.79 -19.20 15.13
C HIS A 91 -13.30 -20.01 13.92
N ALA A 92 -12.62 -19.93 12.81
CA ALA A 92 -13.02 -20.55 11.52
C ALA A 92 -14.42 -20.09 11.06
N GLN A 93 -14.73 -18.82 11.32
CA GLN A 93 -16.00 -18.21 10.93
C GLN A 93 -16.06 -17.96 9.43
N LYS A 94 -17.27 -17.88 8.92
CA LYS A 94 -17.55 -17.49 7.53
C LYS A 94 -18.46 -16.28 7.53
N MET A 95 -18.10 -15.27 6.72
CA MET A 95 -18.95 -14.10 6.55
C MET A 95 -20.30 -14.49 5.96
N GLN A 96 -21.35 -13.91 6.50
CA GLN A 96 -22.72 -14.10 6.00
C GLN A 96 -22.98 -13.14 4.83
N PHE A 97 -23.74 -13.60 3.85
CA PHE A 97 -24.10 -12.78 2.69
C PHE A 97 -24.87 -11.51 3.07
N SER A 98 -25.69 -11.56 4.11
CA SER A 98 -26.42 -10.38 4.61
C SER A 98 -25.50 -9.21 4.97
N THR A 99 -24.34 -9.46 5.57
CA THR A 99 -23.31 -8.42 5.84
C THR A 99 -22.83 -7.76 4.57
N ALA A 100 -22.46 -8.55 3.57
CA ALA A 100 -21.99 -8.01 2.30
C ALA A 100 -23.09 -7.24 1.56
N LYS A 101 -24.32 -7.80 1.53
CA LYS A 101 -25.47 -7.15 0.91
C LYS A 101 -25.74 -5.77 1.54
N LYS A 102 -25.84 -5.68 2.86
CA LYS A 102 -26.05 -4.39 3.56
C LYS A 102 -24.93 -3.40 3.27
N THR A 103 -23.67 -3.86 3.23
CA THR A 103 -22.51 -3.00 2.92
C THR A 103 -22.61 -2.44 1.49
N ILE A 104 -22.99 -3.26 0.53
CA ILE A 104 -23.14 -2.87 -0.87
C ILE A 104 -24.34 -1.91 -1.03
N ASP A 105 -25.47 -2.20 -0.37
CA ASP A 105 -26.66 -1.33 -0.36
C ASP A 105 -26.33 0.05 0.24
N PHE A 106 -25.61 0.10 1.35
CA PHE A 106 -25.12 1.34 1.94
C PHE A 106 -24.26 2.15 0.95
N LEU A 107 -23.32 1.50 0.29
CA LEU A 107 -22.48 2.18 -0.72
C LEU A 107 -23.30 2.67 -1.90
N GLN A 108 -24.30 1.91 -2.35
CA GLN A 108 -25.21 2.36 -3.42
C GLN A 108 -25.94 3.65 -3.03
N GLU A 109 -26.44 3.75 -1.79
CA GLU A 109 -27.11 4.98 -1.34
C GLU A 109 -26.12 6.15 -1.29
N VAL A 110 -24.90 5.94 -0.80
CA VAL A 110 -23.86 6.99 -0.82
C VAL A 110 -23.54 7.41 -2.26
N TRP A 111 -23.51 6.49 -3.22
CA TRP A 111 -23.24 6.80 -4.63
C TRP A 111 -24.39 7.55 -5.31
N LYS A 112 -25.65 7.26 -4.97
CA LYS A 112 -26.84 7.97 -5.49
C LYS A 112 -26.91 9.41 -4.96
N ASP A 113 -26.54 9.63 -3.69
CA ASP A 113 -26.62 10.94 -3.03
C ASP A 113 -25.46 11.88 -3.44
N SER A 114 -24.42 11.36 -4.05
CA SER A 114 -23.27 12.18 -4.40
C SER A 114 -23.58 13.03 -5.64
N LYS A 115 -23.60 14.34 -5.47
CA LYS A 115 -23.71 15.34 -6.54
C LYS A 115 -22.39 15.57 -7.28
N GLN A 116 -21.32 14.87 -6.90
CA GLN A 116 -19.99 15.04 -7.44
C GLN A 116 -19.78 14.13 -8.66
N GLU A 117 -19.09 14.64 -9.67
CA GLU A 117 -18.47 13.79 -10.69
C GLU A 117 -17.51 12.83 -9.99
N PHE A 118 -17.79 11.54 -10.08
CA PHE A 118 -16.90 10.53 -9.52
C PHE A 118 -15.57 10.56 -10.26
N THR A 119 -14.50 10.87 -9.57
CA THR A 119 -13.14 10.78 -10.10
C THR A 119 -12.72 9.33 -10.29
N ILE A 120 -13.29 8.42 -9.49
CA ILE A 120 -13.01 6.98 -9.55
C ILE A 120 -14.18 6.25 -10.21
N LYS A 121 -13.97 5.79 -11.44
CA LYS A 121 -14.98 5.04 -12.19
C LYS A 121 -14.94 3.54 -11.95
N ASN A 122 -13.76 2.99 -11.66
CA ASN A 122 -13.57 1.56 -11.43
C ASN A 122 -13.40 1.25 -9.94
N ILE A 123 -14.20 0.33 -9.44
CA ILE A 123 -14.16 -0.12 -8.04
C ILE A 123 -13.84 -1.61 -8.02
N PHE A 124 -12.89 -1.99 -7.19
CA PHE A 124 -12.63 -3.39 -6.89
C PHE A 124 -13.50 -3.88 -5.74
N ILE A 125 -14.22 -4.97 -5.95
CA ILE A 125 -14.74 -5.80 -4.86
C ILE A 125 -13.75 -6.94 -4.66
N SER A 126 -13.16 -6.99 -3.49
CA SER A 126 -12.02 -7.85 -3.19
C SER A 126 -12.37 -8.84 -2.10
N PHE A 127 -11.88 -10.05 -2.24
CA PHE A 127 -12.09 -11.13 -1.30
C PHE A 127 -10.75 -11.49 -0.64
N TYR A 128 -10.76 -11.44 0.68
CA TYR A 128 -9.59 -11.62 1.54
C TYR A 128 -9.94 -12.52 2.74
N GLY A 129 -9.00 -12.69 3.67
CA GLY A 129 -9.21 -13.41 4.92
C GLY A 129 -8.11 -14.44 5.17
N GLY A 130 -8.46 -15.57 5.77
CA GLY A 130 -7.55 -16.70 5.87
C GLY A 130 -7.21 -17.27 4.49
N GLU A 131 -8.15 -18.00 3.89
CA GLU A 131 -8.12 -18.39 2.48
C GLU A 131 -9.50 -18.18 1.86
N PRO A 132 -9.67 -17.22 0.96
CA PRO A 132 -10.99 -16.89 0.39
C PRO A 132 -11.68 -18.04 -0.32
N LEU A 133 -10.93 -18.92 -0.98
CA LEU A 133 -11.49 -20.07 -1.70
C LEU A 133 -12.19 -21.09 -0.78
N LEU A 134 -12.04 -20.97 0.55
CA LEU A 134 -12.82 -21.78 1.50
C LEU A 134 -14.28 -21.31 1.63
N ASN A 135 -14.63 -20.11 1.15
CA ASN A 135 -15.99 -19.60 1.19
C ASN A 135 -16.49 -19.14 -0.19
N MET A 136 -16.27 -19.94 -1.21
CA MET A 136 -16.74 -19.67 -2.58
C MET A 136 -18.26 -19.48 -2.70
N PRO A 137 -19.12 -20.17 -1.90
CA PRO A 137 -20.56 -19.89 -1.94
C PRO A 137 -20.89 -18.43 -1.64
N PHE A 138 -20.27 -17.84 -0.63
CA PHE A 138 -20.41 -16.40 -0.31
C PHE A 138 -19.92 -15.51 -1.47
N ILE A 139 -18.75 -15.83 -2.03
CA ILE A 139 -18.18 -15.05 -3.14
C ILE A 139 -19.13 -15.04 -4.34
N ARG A 140 -19.70 -16.18 -4.69
CA ARG A 140 -20.69 -16.30 -5.76
C ARG A 140 -21.95 -15.46 -5.49
N GLN A 141 -22.50 -15.55 -4.29
CA GLN A 141 -23.67 -14.75 -3.90
C GLN A 141 -23.40 -13.25 -3.99
N VAL A 142 -22.22 -12.80 -3.55
CA VAL A 142 -21.83 -11.36 -3.65
C VAL A 142 -21.75 -10.94 -5.11
N ILE A 143 -21.12 -11.73 -5.98
CA ILE A 143 -20.97 -11.39 -7.41
C ILE A 143 -22.33 -11.39 -8.10
N GLU A 144 -23.15 -12.41 -7.91
CA GLU A 144 -24.50 -12.48 -8.46
C GLU A 144 -25.36 -11.28 -8.03
N TYR A 145 -25.24 -10.89 -6.76
CA TYR A 145 -25.91 -9.70 -6.24
C TYR A 145 -25.44 -8.43 -6.93
N VAL A 146 -24.13 -8.20 -6.97
CA VAL A 146 -23.53 -7.02 -7.58
C VAL A 146 -23.88 -6.91 -9.06
N GLU A 147 -23.83 -8.02 -9.80
CA GLU A 147 -24.18 -8.07 -11.22
C GLU A 147 -25.70 -7.85 -11.47
N SER A 148 -26.54 -8.12 -10.47
CA SER A 148 -27.98 -7.81 -10.53
C SER A 148 -28.29 -6.33 -10.32
N LEU A 149 -27.34 -5.57 -9.76
CA LEU A 149 -27.53 -4.16 -9.45
C LEU A 149 -27.26 -3.28 -10.65
N HIS A 150 -28.05 -2.24 -10.82
CA HIS A 150 -27.76 -1.20 -11.81
C HIS A 150 -26.93 -0.08 -11.17
N ILE A 151 -25.60 -0.18 -11.29
CA ILE A 151 -24.66 0.81 -10.75
C ILE A 151 -24.26 1.77 -11.87
N ALA A 152 -24.87 2.96 -11.87
CA ALA A 152 -24.63 3.96 -12.90
C ALA A 152 -23.20 4.54 -12.84
N ASN A 153 -22.58 4.72 -13.99
CA ASN A 153 -21.28 5.40 -14.17
C ASN A 153 -20.08 4.75 -13.44
N ARG A 154 -20.20 3.47 -13.07
CA ARG A 154 -19.10 2.72 -12.43
C ARG A 154 -18.96 1.34 -13.07
N THR A 155 -17.71 0.87 -13.11
CA THR A 155 -17.36 -0.51 -13.41
C THR A 155 -16.91 -1.22 -12.15
N ILE A 156 -17.26 -2.50 -12.03
CA ILE A 156 -16.86 -3.32 -10.90
C ILE A 156 -15.93 -4.40 -11.41
N ASP A 157 -14.74 -4.47 -10.83
CA ASP A 157 -13.79 -5.56 -11.00
C ASP A 157 -13.68 -6.38 -9.73
N TYR A 158 -13.33 -7.65 -9.89
CA TYR A 158 -13.17 -8.57 -8.76
C TYR A 158 -11.70 -8.88 -8.55
N SER A 159 -11.28 -8.95 -7.28
CA SER A 159 -9.92 -9.36 -6.96
C SER A 159 -9.86 -10.28 -5.74
N MET A 160 -8.78 -11.04 -5.66
CA MET A 160 -8.56 -11.99 -4.56
C MET A 160 -7.07 -12.21 -4.33
N THR A 161 -6.68 -12.29 -3.06
CA THR A 161 -5.38 -12.86 -2.68
C THR A 161 -5.60 -14.29 -2.21
N THR A 162 -4.90 -15.25 -2.81
CA THR A 162 -5.08 -16.67 -2.49
C THR A 162 -3.75 -17.41 -2.35
N ASN A 163 -3.74 -18.46 -1.53
CA ASN A 163 -2.62 -19.39 -1.44
C ASN A 163 -2.64 -20.48 -2.54
N ALA A 164 -3.60 -20.40 -3.46
CA ALA A 164 -3.80 -21.30 -4.62
C ALA A 164 -3.99 -22.78 -4.32
N MET A 165 -4.08 -23.23 -3.07
CA MET A 165 -4.24 -24.65 -2.71
C MET A 165 -5.57 -25.26 -3.20
N LEU A 166 -6.58 -24.42 -3.46
CA LEU A 166 -7.90 -24.83 -3.95
C LEU A 166 -8.19 -24.29 -5.36
N LEU A 167 -7.20 -23.75 -6.03
CA LEU A 167 -7.37 -23.11 -7.33
C LEU A 167 -7.89 -24.08 -8.40
N ASP A 168 -7.47 -25.35 -8.35
CA ASP A 168 -7.91 -26.44 -9.22
C ASP A 168 -9.44 -26.63 -9.26
N LYS A 169 -10.12 -26.30 -8.17
CA LYS A 169 -11.59 -26.45 -8.05
C LYS A 169 -12.37 -25.26 -8.63
N TYR A 170 -11.75 -24.08 -8.70
CA TYR A 170 -12.47 -22.83 -8.95
C TYR A 170 -11.91 -22.00 -10.09
N MET A 171 -10.80 -22.45 -10.73
CA MET A 171 -10.13 -21.67 -11.77
C MET A 171 -11.03 -21.31 -12.96
N ASP A 172 -11.97 -22.20 -13.33
CA ASP A 172 -12.90 -21.94 -14.42
C ASP A 172 -13.79 -20.73 -14.14
N TYR A 173 -14.36 -20.66 -12.94
CA TYR A 173 -15.19 -19.55 -12.51
C TYR A 173 -14.38 -18.25 -12.33
N LEU A 174 -13.18 -18.36 -11.77
CA LEU A 174 -12.30 -17.19 -11.57
C LEU A 174 -11.85 -16.60 -12.90
N ALA A 175 -11.57 -17.44 -13.90
CA ALA A 175 -11.23 -17.00 -15.25
C ALA A 175 -12.44 -16.40 -15.99
N GLU A 176 -13.62 -17.01 -15.89
CA GLU A 176 -14.88 -16.50 -16.45
C GLU A 176 -15.20 -15.12 -15.92
N LYS A 177 -15.08 -14.91 -14.61
CA LYS A 177 -15.36 -13.62 -13.94
C LYS A 177 -14.17 -12.65 -13.97
N LYS A 178 -13.09 -12.98 -14.67
CA LYS A 178 -11.87 -12.15 -14.83
C LYS A 178 -11.31 -11.65 -13.49
N PHE A 179 -11.22 -12.52 -12.49
CA PHE A 179 -10.65 -12.14 -11.21
C PHE A 179 -9.20 -11.68 -11.34
N HIS A 180 -8.87 -10.53 -10.79
CA HIS A 180 -7.49 -10.14 -10.55
C HIS A 180 -6.95 -10.98 -9.40
N LEU A 181 -6.15 -11.99 -9.70
CA LEU A 181 -5.57 -12.89 -8.71
C LEU A 181 -4.19 -12.43 -8.28
N LEU A 182 -4.00 -12.34 -6.96
CA LEU A 182 -2.70 -12.19 -6.35
C LEU A 182 -2.34 -13.51 -5.65
N ILE A 183 -1.48 -14.29 -6.29
CA ILE A 183 -1.08 -15.62 -5.79
C ILE A 183 0.06 -15.47 -4.80
N SER A 184 -0.12 -16.05 -3.62
CA SER A 184 0.88 -16.05 -2.55
C SER A 184 1.88 -17.20 -2.76
N LEU A 185 3.09 -16.89 -3.25
CA LEU A 185 4.16 -17.84 -3.51
C LEU A 185 5.51 -17.17 -3.24
N ASP A 186 6.30 -17.72 -2.32
CA ASP A 186 7.54 -17.07 -1.84
C ASP A 186 8.78 -17.45 -2.65
N GLY A 187 8.63 -18.10 -3.79
CA GLY A 187 9.73 -18.54 -4.66
C GLY A 187 9.77 -20.07 -4.79
N ASN A 188 10.96 -20.65 -4.81
CA ASN A 188 11.18 -22.09 -4.93
C ASN A 188 10.73 -22.86 -3.68
N LYS A 189 10.90 -24.19 -3.69
CA LYS A 189 10.47 -25.07 -2.59
C LYS A 189 11.05 -24.70 -1.23
N TRP A 190 12.33 -24.29 -1.18
CA TRP A 190 12.98 -23.86 0.04
C TRP A 190 12.47 -22.49 0.50
N ASN A 191 12.37 -21.55 -0.40
CA ASN A 191 11.83 -20.22 -0.11
C ASN A 191 10.38 -20.33 0.41
N ASN A 192 9.55 -21.22 -0.17
CA ASN A 192 8.15 -21.40 0.22
C ASN A 192 7.94 -22.25 1.48
N SER A 193 9.02 -22.72 2.11
CA SER A 193 8.96 -23.74 3.19
C SER A 193 8.30 -23.30 4.51
N TYR A 194 8.04 -22.00 4.68
CA TYR A 194 7.24 -21.51 5.80
C TYR A 194 5.72 -21.55 5.56
N ARG A 195 5.29 -21.84 4.32
CA ARG A 195 3.88 -22.03 3.98
C ARG A 195 3.52 -23.50 4.10
N VAL A 196 3.07 -23.87 5.29
CA VAL A 196 2.75 -25.27 5.64
C VAL A 196 1.26 -25.47 5.88
N THR A 197 0.80 -26.69 5.67
CA THR A 197 -0.54 -27.13 6.09
C THR A 197 -0.64 -27.18 7.62
N PRO A 198 -1.84 -27.29 8.19
CA PRO A 198 -1.99 -27.54 9.64
C PRO A 198 -1.24 -28.78 10.15
N GLY A 199 -1.00 -29.77 9.28
CA GLY A 199 -0.19 -30.96 9.58
C GLY A 199 1.33 -30.74 9.45
N GLY A 200 1.77 -29.55 9.03
CA GLY A 200 3.21 -29.23 8.87
C GLY A 200 3.78 -29.60 7.49
N GLU A 201 2.97 -30.09 6.56
CA GLU A 201 3.40 -30.46 5.21
C GLU A 201 3.60 -29.22 4.33
N SER A 202 4.53 -29.30 3.38
CA SER A 202 4.76 -28.22 2.40
C SER A 202 3.56 -28.01 1.49
N SER A 203 3.21 -26.74 1.27
CA SER A 203 2.16 -26.37 0.29
C SER A 203 2.69 -26.22 -1.13
N PHE A 204 4.02 -26.23 -1.33
CA PHE A 204 4.68 -25.83 -2.56
C PHE A 204 4.23 -26.60 -3.78
N GLU A 205 4.29 -27.94 -3.73
CA GLU A 205 3.99 -28.79 -4.89
C GLU A 205 2.57 -28.61 -5.39
N ARG A 206 1.60 -28.56 -4.47
CA ARG A 206 0.20 -28.37 -4.82
C ARG A 206 -0.08 -26.95 -5.33
N ASN A 207 0.51 -25.94 -4.69
CA ASN A 207 0.39 -24.55 -5.15
C ASN A 207 0.90 -24.42 -6.59
N VAL A 208 2.14 -24.86 -6.85
CA VAL A 208 2.76 -24.78 -8.18
C VAL A 208 1.97 -25.56 -9.22
N ALA A 209 1.59 -26.80 -8.92
CA ALA A 209 0.79 -27.61 -9.85
C ALA A 209 -0.55 -26.95 -10.23
N ASN A 210 -1.21 -26.31 -9.29
CA ASN A 210 -2.48 -25.61 -9.55
C ASN A 210 -2.26 -24.34 -10.38
N VAL A 211 -1.18 -23.61 -10.13
CA VAL A 211 -0.82 -22.39 -10.90
C VAL A 211 -0.41 -22.74 -12.32
N ASP A 212 0.40 -23.81 -12.49
CA ASP A 212 0.78 -24.31 -13.81
C ASP A 212 -0.45 -24.70 -14.63
N LYS A 213 -1.37 -25.44 -14.02
CA LYS A 213 -2.64 -25.84 -14.65
C LYS A 213 -3.50 -24.62 -15.05
N LEU A 214 -3.53 -23.57 -14.23
CA LEU A 214 -4.22 -22.33 -14.56
C LEU A 214 -3.59 -21.66 -15.78
N LYS A 215 -2.26 -21.56 -15.81
CA LYS A 215 -1.49 -20.95 -16.91
C LYS A 215 -1.69 -21.73 -18.22
N GLU A 216 -1.67 -23.07 -18.16
CA GLU A 216 -1.88 -23.94 -19.32
C GLU A 216 -3.31 -23.81 -19.87
N ARG A 217 -4.31 -23.83 -18.99
CA ARG A 217 -5.72 -23.87 -19.39
C ARG A 217 -6.26 -22.51 -19.82
N TYR A 218 -5.77 -21.41 -19.24
CA TYR A 218 -6.25 -20.04 -19.44
C TYR A 218 -5.07 -19.06 -19.65
N PRO A 219 -4.26 -19.20 -20.70
CA PRO A 219 -3.03 -18.42 -20.87
C PRO A 219 -3.28 -16.91 -20.97
N ASP A 220 -4.29 -16.45 -21.70
CA ASP A 220 -4.62 -15.03 -21.85
C ASP A 220 -5.11 -14.42 -20.54
N TYR A 221 -5.95 -15.15 -19.80
CA TYR A 221 -6.39 -14.75 -18.48
C TYR A 221 -5.21 -14.67 -17.51
N PHE A 222 -4.35 -15.69 -17.52
CA PHE A 222 -3.16 -15.73 -16.69
C PHE A 222 -2.26 -14.52 -16.97
N GLU A 223 -2.05 -14.19 -18.23
CA GLU A 223 -1.20 -13.05 -18.61
C GLU A 223 -1.79 -11.72 -18.12
N GLN A 224 -3.08 -11.51 -18.26
CA GLN A 224 -3.71 -10.21 -17.98
C GLN A 224 -4.06 -10.01 -16.50
N TYR A 225 -4.47 -11.06 -15.79
CA TYR A 225 -5.15 -10.95 -14.48
C TYR A 225 -4.42 -11.63 -13.32
N VAL A 226 -3.37 -12.42 -13.57
CA VAL A 226 -2.66 -13.14 -12.51
C VAL A 226 -1.33 -12.47 -12.18
N ASN A 227 -1.13 -12.21 -10.91
CA ASN A 227 0.12 -11.69 -10.35
C ASN A 227 0.54 -12.47 -9.11
N PHE A 228 1.76 -12.24 -8.63
CA PHE A 228 2.33 -12.94 -7.48
C PHE A 228 2.72 -11.98 -6.37
N ASN A 229 2.53 -12.43 -5.14
CA ASN A 229 2.99 -11.80 -3.92
C ASN A 229 3.87 -12.77 -3.14
N ALA A 230 5.06 -12.33 -2.78
CA ALA A 230 6.03 -13.09 -2.00
C ALA A 230 6.41 -12.33 -0.73
N VAL A 231 6.54 -13.06 0.37
CA VAL A 231 7.03 -12.53 1.64
C VAL A 231 8.48 -12.96 1.82
N LEU A 232 9.36 -11.97 1.95
CA LEU A 232 10.79 -12.19 2.14
C LEU A 232 11.09 -12.53 3.60
N HIS A 233 11.89 -13.56 3.81
CA HIS A 233 12.33 -14.02 5.11
C HIS A 233 13.73 -14.64 5.03
N ASN A 234 14.27 -15.15 6.13
CA ASN A 234 15.64 -15.67 6.21
C ASN A 234 15.96 -16.88 5.31
N ARG A 235 14.96 -17.48 4.64
CA ARG A 235 15.14 -18.60 3.69
C ARG A 235 15.03 -18.17 2.23
N SER A 236 14.99 -16.88 1.95
CA SER A 236 14.85 -16.36 0.59
C SER A 236 15.64 -15.07 0.38
N THR A 237 16.12 -14.86 -0.84
CA THR A 237 16.65 -13.59 -1.31
C THR A 237 15.71 -12.98 -2.33
N VAL A 238 15.85 -11.68 -2.59
CA VAL A 238 15.05 -11.00 -3.62
C VAL A 238 15.31 -11.65 -4.99
N ASP A 239 16.56 -11.93 -5.28
CA ASP A 239 17.03 -12.53 -6.52
C ASP A 239 16.39 -13.91 -6.77
N GLU A 240 16.47 -14.82 -5.80
CA GLU A 240 15.88 -16.16 -5.90
C GLU A 240 14.38 -16.13 -6.14
N VAL A 241 13.67 -15.28 -5.39
CA VAL A 241 12.22 -15.14 -5.49
C VAL A 241 11.82 -14.56 -6.84
N TYR A 242 12.51 -13.50 -7.26
CA TYR A 242 12.24 -12.82 -8.51
C TYR A 242 12.45 -13.74 -9.71
N HIS A 243 13.62 -14.37 -9.83
CA HIS A 243 13.93 -15.25 -10.95
C HIS A 243 13.06 -16.48 -10.99
N PHE A 244 12.78 -17.14 -9.86
CA PHE A 244 11.88 -18.28 -9.83
C PHE A 244 10.51 -17.94 -10.42
N ILE A 245 9.90 -16.82 -10.03
CA ILE A 245 8.57 -16.42 -10.51
C ILE A 245 8.63 -15.93 -11.95
N LYS A 246 9.66 -15.15 -12.30
CA LYS A 246 9.84 -14.63 -13.65
C LYS A 246 10.07 -15.75 -14.67
N ASP A 247 11.00 -16.66 -14.39
CA ASP A 247 11.41 -17.72 -15.34
C ASP A 247 10.28 -18.73 -15.55
N ARG A 248 9.54 -19.07 -14.47
CA ARG A 248 8.44 -20.03 -14.58
C ARG A 248 7.16 -19.43 -15.14
N TYR A 249 6.83 -18.23 -14.73
CA TYR A 249 5.51 -17.63 -14.98
C TYR A 249 5.54 -16.41 -15.90
N GLY A 250 6.69 -15.83 -16.20
CA GLY A 250 6.83 -14.59 -16.97
C GLY A 250 6.41 -13.34 -16.18
N LYS A 251 6.21 -13.45 -14.85
CA LYS A 251 5.65 -12.38 -14.02
C LYS A 251 6.70 -11.75 -13.12
N LYS A 252 6.53 -10.44 -12.85
CA LYS A 252 7.34 -9.70 -11.88
C LYS A 252 6.60 -9.69 -10.53
N PRO A 253 7.05 -10.45 -9.52
CA PRO A 253 6.35 -10.55 -8.24
C PRO A 253 6.41 -9.24 -7.46
N GLN A 254 5.39 -9.02 -6.62
CA GLN A 254 5.51 -8.07 -5.52
C GLN A 254 6.22 -8.76 -4.36
N ILE A 255 7.38 -8.24 -3.95
CA ILE A 255 8.18 -8.79 -2.84
C ILE A 255 8.08 -7.83 -1.66
N THR A 256 7.69 -8.34 -0.50
CA THR A 256 7.53 -7.54 0.74
C THR A 256 8.23 -8.23 1.91
N ALA A 257 8.75 -7.45 2.84
CA ALA A 257 9.22 -7.99 4.12
C ALA A 257 8.04 -8.42 5.02
N LEU A 258 8.35 -9.12 6.11
CA LEU A 258 7.38 -9.42 7.15
C LEU A 258 6.82 -8.13 7.75
N ASN A 259 5.57 -8.17 8.23
CA ASN A 259 5.00 -7.06 8.99
C ASN A 259 5.80 -6.85 10.28
N THR A 260 6.15 -5.59 10.59
CA THR A 260 6.97 -5.23 11.75
C THR A 260 6.15 -4.66 12.91
N THR A 261 4.81 -4.64 12.81
CA THR A 261 3.89 -4.14 13.83
C THR A 261 3.06 -5.25 14.45
N GLY A 262 2.58 -5.05 15.66
CA GLY A 262 1.74 -6.02 16.35
C GLY A 262 2.47 -7.30 16.80
N ILE A 263 3.79 -7.30 16.79
CA ILE A 263 4.59 -8.49 17.18
C ILE A 263 4.43 -8.74 18.66
N ARG A 264 4.08 -9.97 19.03
CA ARG A 264 4.00 -10.41 20.44
C ARG A 264 5.37 -10.30 21.10
N PRO A 265 5.50 -9.69 22.30
CA PRO A 265 6.79 -9.55 22.98
C PRO A 265 7.54 -10.88 23.13
N GLU A 266 6.85 -11.94 23.48
CA GLU A 266 7.40 -13.30 23.66
C GLU A 266 7.83 -13.98 22.35
N LYS A 267 7.39 -13.46 21.21
CA LYS A 267 7.72 -13.96 19.87
C LYS A 267 8.79 -13.12 19.16
N LYS A 268 9.28 -12.07 19.78
CA LYS A 268 10.22 -11.12 19.18
C LYS A 268 11.50 -11.77 18.67
N ASP A 269 12.07 -12.71 19.44
CA ASP A 269 13.28 -13.43 19.03
C ASP A 269 13.03 -14.39 17.85
N GLU A 270 11.84 -15.02 17.79
CA GLU A 270 11.44 -15.84 16.67
C GLU A 270 11.27 -14.98 15.42
N PHE A 271 10.59 -13.84 15.56
CA PHE A 271 10.44 -12.86 14.49
C PHE A 271 11.80 -12.37 13.96
N ASN A 272 12.70 -11.94 14.82
CA ASN A 272 14.03 -11.42 14.45
C ASN A 272 14.86 -12.45 13.67
N ARG A 273 14.74 -13.75 14.01
CA ARG A 273 15.41 -14.82 13.25
C ARG A 273 14.83 -15.02 11.86
N MET A 274 13.56 -14.72 11.66
CA MET A 274 12.88 -14.88 10.37
C MET A 274 12.98 -13.63 9.50
N PHE A 275 13.06 -12.46 10.12
CA PHE A 275 12.97 -11.17 9.44
C PHE A 275 14.17 -10.94 8.51
N ARG A 276 13.85 -10.46 7.31
CA ARG A 276 14.82 -9.98 6.31
C ARG A 276 14.27 -8.75 5.62
N ASN A 277 15.10 -7.73 5.45
CA ASN A 277 14.76 -6.56 4.64
C ASN A 277 14.78 -6.91 3.15
N VAL A 278 13.99 -6.17 2.38
CA VAL A 278 14.08 -6.20 0.91
C VAL A 278 15.32 -5.41 0.51
N ASP A 279 16.40 -6.12 0.17
CA ASP A 279 17.67 -5.54 -0.25
C ASP A 279 18.14 -6.25 -1.54
N LEU A 280 18.27 -5.48 -2.62
CA LEU A 280 18.73 -5.97 -3.92
C LEU A 280 20.26 -6.07 -3.98
N LYS A 281 20.99 -5.33 -3.13
CA LYS A 281 22.45 -5.27 -3.13
C LYS A 281 23.14 -6.59 -2.78
N GLU A 282 22.36 -7.53 -2.22
CA GLU A 282 22.84 -8.88 -1.96
C GLU A 282 22.92 -9.75 -3.23
N SER A 283 22.32 -9.31 -4.35
CA SER A 283 22.38 -10.02 -5.64
C SER A 283 23.74 -9.85 -6.30
N GLU A 284 24.31 -10.94 -6.83
CA GLU A 284 25.53 -10.91 -7.63
C GLU A 284 25.36 -10.11 -8.93
N ASN A 285 24.12 -10.05 -9.46
CA ASN A 285 23.76 -9.32 -10.67
C ASN A 285 22.89 -8.10 -10.34
N TYR A 286 23.28 -7.33 -9.32
CA TYR A 286 22.50 -6.22 -8.78
C TYR A 286 21.96 -5.26 -9.85
N GLU A 287 22.82 -4.78 -10.77
CA GLU A 287 22.43 -3.81 -11.80
C GLU A 287 21.39 -4.38 -12.77
N ALA A 288 21.58 -5.62 -13.21
CA ALA A 288 20.62 -6.29 -14.09
C ALA A 288 19.28 -6.52 -13.39
N LEU A 289 19.30 -6.99 -12.13
CA LEU A 289 18.10 -7.19 -11.33
C LEU A 289 17.36 -5.88 -11.08
N LEU A 290 18.09 -4.82 -10.77
CA LEU A 290 17.56 -3.48 -10.55
C LEU A 290 16.82 -2.95 -11.79
N ASP A 291 17.42 -3.05 -12.98
CA ASP A 291 16.81 -2.63 -14.24
C ASP A 291 15.58 -3.49 -14.60
N GLU A 292 15.66 -4.80 -14.42
CA GLU A 292 14.55 -5.71 -14.67
C GLU A 292 13.36 -5.47 -13.75
N MET A 293 13.59 -5.29 -12.46
CA MET A 293 12.53 -5.02 -11.48
C MET A 293 11.94 -3.63 -11.69
N PHE A 294 12.76 -2.66 -12.05
CA PHE A 294 12.40 -1.26 -12.25
C PHE A 294 11.51 -0.73 -11.09
N MET A 295 10.25 -0.33 -11.35
CA MET A 295 9.35 0.19 -10.34
C MET A 295 8.96 -0.81 -9.23
N LYS A 296 9.33 -2.07 -9.36
CA LYS A 296 9.22 -3.07 -8.29
C LYS A 296 10.44 -3.04 -7.36
N SER A 297 11.53 -2.38 -7.76
CA SER A 297 12.69 -2.17 -6.88
C SER A 297 12.46 -1.00 -5.93
N PRO A 298 12.92 -1.09 -4.66
CA PRO A 298 12.85 0.02 -3.71
C PRO A 298 13.61 1.27 -4.17
N GLU A 299 14.70 1.09 -4.93
CA GLU A 299 15.57 2.14 -5.42
C GLU A 299 14.85 3.01 -6.46
N TYR A 300 14.37 2.41 -7.56
CA TYR A 300 13.65 3.14 -8.60
C TYR A 300 12.32 3.70 -8.10
N TYR A 301 11.57 2.91 -7.33
CA TYR A 301 10.33 3.40 -6.71
C TYR A 301 10.60 4.61 -5.81
N GLY A 302 11.65 4.52 -4.97
CA GLY A 302 12.06 5.62 -4.10
C GLY A 302 12.56 6.84 -4.86
N ALA A 303 13.30 6.67 -5.98
CA ALA A 303 13.73 7.75 -6.85
C ALA A 303 12.54 8.43 -7.54
N CYS A 304 11.60 7.64 -8.04
CA CYS A 304 10.36 8.15 -8.65
C CYS A 304 9.54 8.98 -7.65
N LEU A 305 9.32 8.47 -6.44
CA LEU A 305 8.65 9.22 -5.37
C LEU A 305 9.39 10.52 -5.05
N PHE A 306 10.70 10.47 -4.90
CA PHE A 306 11.53 11.65 -4.63
C PHE A 306 11.37 12.71 -5.72
N LEU A 307 11.52 12.34 -6.97
CA LEU A 307 11.39 13.27 -8.11
C LEU A 307 9.98 13.85 -8.18
N GLN A 308 8.93 13.05 -8.04
CA GLN A 308 7.55 13.53 -8.10
C GLN A 308 7.18 14.45 -6.94
N GLN A 309 7.70 14.19 -5.75
CA GLN A 309 7.38 14.99 -4.55
C GLN A 309 8.13 16.32 -4.51
N TYR A 310 9.37 16.35 -5.01
CA TYR A 310 10.23 17.54 -4.96
C TYR A 310 10.35 18.26 -6.29
N ASN A 311 9.79 17.71 -7.37
CA ASN A 311 9.66 18.41 -8.64
C ASN A 311 8.32 19.15 -8.68
N LYS A 312 8.36 20.48 -8.60
CA LYS A 312 7.16 21.32 -8.64
C LYS A 312 6.36 21.23 -9.95
N ASN A 313 6.88 20.58 -10.97
CA ASN A 313 6.21 20.37 -12.24
C ASN A 313 5.36 19.08 -12.27
N VAL A 314 5.37 18.28 -11.21
CA VAL A 314 4.55 17.07 -11.10
C VAL A 314 3.40 17.38 -10.17
N TYR A 315 2.20 17.39 -10.72
CA TYR A 315 0.97 17.62 -9.99
C TYR A 315 0.24 16.27 -9.79
N ARG A 316 -0.27 16.03 -8.58
CA ARG A 316 -1.00 14.78 -8.26
C ARG A 316 -2.39 14.72 -8.92
N SER A 317 -2.96 15.90 -9.24
CA SER A 317 -4.26 16.03 -9.86
C SER A 317 -4.37 17.35 -10.63
N TYR A 318 -5.36 17.47 -11.50
CA TYR A 318 -5.69 18.74 -12.16
C TYR A 318 -5.99 19.86 -11.14
N ASN A 319 -6.58 19.53 -10.00
CA ASN A 319 -6.86 20.52 -8.96
C ASN A 319 -5.57 21.09 -8.37
N ASP A 320 -4.53 20.29 -8.19
CA ASP A 320 -3.23 20.74 -7.71
C ASP A 320 -2.57 21.70 -8.71
N LEU A 321 -2.77 21.47 -10.01
CA LEU A 321 -2.28 22.35 -11.08
C LEU A 321 -2.87 23.76 -10.98
N PHE A 322 -4.14 23.87 -10.62
CA PHE A 322 -4.86 25.15 -10.53
C PHE A 322 -4.87 25.75 -9.11
N ALA A 323 -4.50 24.98 -8.08
CA ALA A 323 -4.51 25.42 -6.68
C ALA A 323 -3.16 26.02 -6.22
N SER A 324 -2.30 26.44 -7.13
CA SER A 324 -0.87 26.70 -6.93
C SER A 324 -0.48 27.79 -5.94
N GLU A 325 -1.42 28.51 -5.32
CA GLU A 325 -1.10 29.64 -4.43
C GLU A 325 -1.71 29.59 -3.02
N LYS A 326 -2.47 28.57 -2.68
CA LYS A 326 -3.01 28.44 -1.32
C LYS A 326 -2.03 27.70 -0.43
N ALA A 327 -1.69 28.28 0.70
CA ALA A 327 -1.01 27.58 1.79
C ALA A 327 -1.75 26.25 2.05
N LEU A 328 -1.15 25.16 1.60
CA LEU A 328 -1.77 23.84 1.72
C LEU A 328 -1.70 23.43 3.19
N ASN A 329 -2.86 23.35 3.80
CA ASN A 329 -2.99 22.88 5.17
C ASN A 329 -3.01 21.36 5.15
N PHE A 330 -1.90 20.73 5.53
CA PHE A 330 -1.74 19.28 5.49
C PHE A 330 -2.21 18.66 6.80
N ILE A 331 -2.82 17.47 6.68
CA ILE A 331 -2.97 16.59 7.84
C ILE A 331 -1.61 16.00 8.22
N PRO A 332 -1.33 15.77 9.52
CA PRO A 332 -0.15 15.04 9.96
C PRO A 332 -0.09 13.65 9.32
N THR A 333 1.10 13.13 9.11
CA THR A 333 1.43 11.85 8.47
C THR A 333 1.18 11.78 6.96
N GLY A 334 1.87 10.85 6.27
CA GLY A 334 1.55 10.43 4.90
C GLY A 334 0.40 9.43 4.85
N GLY A 335 -0.39 9.34 5.92
CA GLY A 335 -1.50 8.41 6.06
C GLY A 335 -2.65 8.69 5.11
N CYS A 336 -3.44 7.66 4.85
CA CYS A 336 -4.65 7.78 4.04
C CYS A 336 -5.73 8.53 4.82
N VAL A 337 -6.47 9.41 4.15
CA VAL A 337 -7.78 9.84 4.65
C VAL A 337 -8.65 8.58 4.81
N PRO A 338 -9.48 8.46 5.87
CA PRO A 338 -10.31 7.28 6.07
C PRO A 338 -11.07 6.92 4.80
N PHE A 339 -11.00 5.67 4.37
CA PHE A 339 -11.67 5.13 3.18
C PHE A 339 -11.26 5.71 1.83
N SER A 340 -10.26 6.59 1.76
CA SER A 340 -9.80 7.15 0.47
C SER A 340 -9.21 6.09 -0.49
N ARG A 341 -8.83 4.93 0.03
CA ARG A 341 -8.31 3.81 -0.76
C ARG A 341 -9.18 2.57 -0.64
N LYS A 342 -9.44 2.13 0.61
CA LYS A 342 -10.09 0.86 0.91
C LYS A 342 -11.11 1.01 2.03
N MET A 343 -12.09 0.13 2.00
CA MET A 343 -12.96 -0.21 3.13
C MET A 343 -12.84 -1.72 3.33
N PHE A 344 -12.43 -2.15 4.50
CA PHE A 344 -12.24 -3.56 4.84
C PHE A 344 -13.25 -3.98 5.90
N ILE A 345 -14.04 -4.99 5.57
CA ILE A 345 -15.05 -5.57 6.46
C ILE A 345 -14.51 -6.90 6.97
N THR A 346 -14.32 -7.00 8.27
CA THR A 346 -13.86 -8.27 8.88
C THR A 346 -15.01 -9.27 9.00
N VAL A 347 -14.66 -10.55 9.12
CA VAL A 347 -15.66 -11.61 9.35
C VAL A 347 -16.46 -11.38 10.63
N ASN A 348 -15.89 -10.67 11.60
CA ASN A 348 -16.51 -10.28 12.87
C ASN A 348 -17.31 -8.96 12.76
N GLY A 349 -17.52 -8.43 11.57
CA GLY A 349 -18.35 -7.24 11.33
C GLY A 349 -17.68 -5.90 11.64
N LYS A 350 -16.36 -5.83 11.87
CA LYS A 350 -15.66 -4.56 12.03
C LYS A 350 -15.41 -3.92 10.66
N ILE A 351 -15.57 -2.61 10.58
CA ILE A 351 -15.22 -1.80 9.41
C ILE A 351 -13.88 -1.11 9.69
N LEU A 352 -12.88 -1.35 8.83
CA LEU A 352 -11.54 -0.79 8.92
C LEU A 352 -11.18 -0.03 7.65
N ALA A 353 -10.25 0.92 7.75
CA ALA A 353 -9.76 1.67 6.59
C ALA A 353 -8.79 0.84 5.70
N CYS A 354 -8.29 -0.29 6.19
CA CYS A 354 -7.34 -1.13 5.47
C CYS A 354 -7.20 -2.49 6.17
N GLU A 355 -6.90 -3.56 5.41
CA GLU A 355 -6.59 -4.90 5.92
C GLU A 355 -5.21 -5.03 6.58
N ARG A 356 -4.39 -3.97 6.48
CA ARG A 356 -3.01 -3.97 7.02
C ARG A 356 -2.86 -3.31 8.38
N ILE A 357 -3.94 -2.79 8.94
CA ILE A 357 -3.93 -2.15 10.26
C ILE A 357 -4.52 -3.08 11.29
N GLY A 358 -4.11 -2.91 12.54
CA GLY A 358 -4.63 -3.71 13.65
C GLY A 358 -6.15 -3.58 13.79
N GLN A 359 -6.82 -4.66 14.14
CA GLN A 359 -8.28 -4.71 14.21
C GLN A 359 -8.88 -3.92 15.39
N GLN A 360 -8.04 -3.41 16.28
CA GLN A 360 -8.43 -2.44 17.31
C GLN A 360 -8.80 -1.05 16.72
N TYR A 361 -8.38 -0.74 15.50
CA TYR A 361 -8.66 0.54 14.82
C TYR A 361 -9.96 0.52 14.01
N GLY A 362 -10.97 -0.20 14.48
CA GLY A 362 -12.30 -0.23 13.86
C GLY A 362 -12.95 1.16 13.79
N LEU A 363 -13.61 1.45 12.67
CA LEU A 363 -14.26 2.74 12.38
C LEU A 363 -15.78 2.65 12.39
N GLY A 364 -16.31 1.45 12.49
CA GLY A 364 -17.73 1.16 12.50
C GLY A 364 -18.00 -0.33 12.48
N THR A 365 -19.26 -0.71 12.36
CA THR A 365 -19.71 -2.11 12.37
C THR A 365 -20.66 -2.41 11.22
N ALA A 366 -20.63 -3.65 10.74
CA ALA A 366 -21.49 -4.22 9.71
C ALA A 366 -21.85 -5.65 10.10
N PHE A 367 -22.79 -5.81 11.05
CA PHE A 367 -23.26 -7.12 11.47
C PHE A 367 -24.36 -7.68 10.55
N PRO A 368 -24.56 -9.00 10.51
CA PRO A 368 -25.58 -9.63 9.65
C PRO A 368 -27.01 -9.16 9.93
N ASP A 369 -27.33 -8.97 11.19
CA ASP A 369 -28.69 -8.69 11.65
C ASP A 369 -28.97 -7.21 11.92
N ASP A 370 -27.91 -6.38 12.05
CA ASP A 370 -28.01 -4.96 12.37
C ASP A 370 -27.75 -4.07 11.14
N ASP A 371 -28.17 -2.81 11.22
CA ASP A 371 -27.78 -1.81 10.23
C ASP A 371 -26.30 -1.47 10.31
N ILE A 372 -25.74 -0.91 9.23
CA ILE A 372 -24.36 -0.45 9.25
C ILE A 372 -24.23 0.76 10.16
N GLU A 373 -23.39 0.62 11.17
CA GLU A 373 -23.03 1.73 12.05
C GLU A 373 -21.73 2.39 11.55
N LEU A 374 -21.85 3.54 10.92
CA LEU A 374 -20.72 4.33 10.41
C LEU A 374 -20.98 5.82 10.61
N SER A 375 -20.44 6.40 11.67
CA SER A 375 -20.59 7.83 11.97
C SER A 375 -19.42 8.61 11.37
N TYR A 376 -19.69 9.43 10.35
CA TYR A 376 -18.69 10.29 9.71
C TYR A 376 -18.06 11.27 10.71
N GLN A 377 -18.85 11.80 11.65
CA GLN A 377 -18.34 12.70 12.69
C GLN A 377 -17.39 11.97 13.63
N SER A 378 -17.80 10.81 14.16
CA SER A 378 -16.96 10.03 15.07
C SER A 378 -15.64 9.60 14.44
N ILE A 379 -15.66 9.25 13.15
CA ILE A 379 -14.45 8.88 12.38
C ILE A 379 -13.54 10.11 12.23
N ALA A 380 -14.09 11.27 11.88
CA ALA A 380 -13.32 12.49 11.75
C ALA A 380 -12.67 12.87 13.08
N ASP A 381 -13.43 12.85 14.18
CA ASP A 381 -12.93 13.16 15.52
C ASP A 381 -11.83 12.19 15.97
N LEU A 382 -12.02 10.88 15.73
CA LEU A 382 -11.03 9.86 16.06
C LEU A 382 -9.71 10.09 15.31
N TYR A 383 -9.77 10.37 14.02
CA TYR A 383 -8.57 10.62 13.22
C TYR A 383 -7.88 11.93 13.63
N ASN A 384 -8.63 12.97 13.94
CA ASN A 384 -8.07 14.23 14.43
C ASN A 384 -7.35 14.04 15.78
N ASN A 385 -7.93 13.27 16.70
CA ASN A 385 -7.26 12.90 17.94
C ASN A 385 -5.97 12.10 17.71
N TYR A 386 -5.94 11.21 16.72
CA TYR A 386 -4.72 10.51 16.32
C TYR A 386 -3.68 11.46 15.73
N PHE A 387 -4.08 12.39 14.89
CA PHE A 387 -3.18 13.38 14.30
C PHE A 387 -2.55 14.30 15.34
N ASP A 388 -3.28 14.65 16.40
CA ASP A 388 -2.77 15.52 17.46
C ASP A 388 -1.58 14.90 18.21
N LYS A 389 -1.51 13.55 18.30
CA LYS A 389 -0.35 12.83 18.83
C LYS A 389 0.93 13.04 18.00
N LEU A 390 0.80 13.36 16.72
CA LEU A 390 1.90 13.45 15.75
C LEU A 390 2.18 14.88 15.29
N ARG A 391 1.22 15.79 15.39
CA ARG A 391 1.22 17.12 14.81
C ARG A 391 2.51 17.92 15.14
N ALA A 392 2.92 17.93 16.39
CA ALA A 392 4.13 18.65 16.82
C ALA A 392 5.40 18.13 16.11
N GLN A 393 5.50 16.82 15.92
CA GLN A 393 6.64 16.20 15.22
C GLN A 393 6.57 16.47 13.71
N CYS A 394 5.37 16.39 13.12
CA CYS A 394 5.18 16.61 11.67
C CYS A 394 5.56 18.05 11.29
N LYS A 395 5.27 19.05 12.11
CA LYS A 395 5.62 20.46 11.87
C LYS A 395 7.13 20.71 11.72
N VAL A 396 7.96 19.90 12.37
CA VAL A 396 9.42 20.02 12.35
C VAL A 396 10.13 18.88 11.64
N CYS A 397 9.38 17.99 11.01
CA CYS A 397 9.92 16.83 10.28
C CYS A 397 10.29 17.24 8.85
N TYR A 398 11.56 17.06 8.48
CA TYR A 398 12.04 17.37 7.13
C TYR A 398 11.49 16.43 6.06
N MET A 399 11.01 15.23 6.45
CA MET A 399 10.36 14.26 5.54
C MET A 399 8.85 14.49 5.39
N SER A 400 8.29 15.52 6.00
CA SER A 400 6.83 15.70 6.07
C SER A 400 6.14 15.77 4.70
N GLN A 401 6.76 16.36 3.68
CA GLN A 401 6.21 16.43 2.32
C GLN A 401 6.20 15.08 1.60
N SER A 402 7.16 14.21 1.89
CA SER A 402 7.32 12.88 1.29
C SER A 402 6.97 11.75 2.26
N CYS A 403 6.21 12.08 3.32
CA CYS A 403 5.87 11.13 4.35
C CYS A 403 5.01 9.99 3.82
N ILE A 404 5.51 8.75 3.96
CA ILE A 404 4.78 7.51 3.67
C ILE A 404 4.45 6.72 4.94
N GLN A 405 4.77 7.27 6.11
CA GLN A 405 4.57 6.62 7.39
C GLN A 405 3.08 6.48 7.71
N CYS A 406 2.57 5.28 7.73
CA CYS A 406 1.23 5.01 8.26
C CYS A 406 1.24 5.16 9.78
N MET A 407 0.31 5.93 10.36
CA MET A 407 0.23 6.11 11.80
C MET A 407 -0.10 4.81 12.53
N PHE A 408 -0.89 3.95 11.94
CA PHE A 408 -1.25 2.64 12.52
C PHE A 408 -0.09 1.62 12.51
N ASN A 409 1.00 1.92 11.79
CA ASN A 409 2.24 1.14 11.82
C ASN A 409 3.25 1.72 12.82
N ILE A 410 2.82 2.53 13.75
CA ILE A 410 3.63 3.01 14.88
C ILE A 410 3.30 2.14 16.07
N ASP A 411 4.33 1.57 16.68
CA ASP A 411 4.15 0.67 17.81
C ASP A 411 3.42 1.36 18.96
N ARG A 412 2.40 0.68 19.52
CA ARG A 412 1.59 1.14 20.67
C ARG A 412 0.93 2.51 20.46
N PHE A 413 0.61 2.83 19.21
CA PHE A 413 0.07 4.13 18.81
C PHE A 413 -1.22 4.52 19.56
N ASP A 414 -2.08 3.57 19.81
CA ASP A 414 -3.37 3.75 20.51
C ASP A 414 -3.19 4.01 22.02
N SER A 415 -2.23 3.34 22.64
CA SER A 415 -2.07 3.32 24.10
C SER A 415 -1.16 4.43 24.66
N LEU A 416 -0.37 5.11 23.81
CA LEU A 416 0.56 6.16 24.24
C LEU A 416 -0.03 7.55 24.00
N GLU A 417 0.10 8.43 25.01
CA GLU A 417 -0.24 9.86 24.84
C GLU A 417 0.74 10.58 23.92
N LYS A 418 2.02 10.26 24.06
CA LYS A 418 3.11 10.79 23.20
C LYS A 418 3.73 9.65 22.42
N VAL A 419 3.69 9.77 21.12
CA VAL A 419 4.18 8.77 20.19
C VAL A 419 5.46 9.27 19.53
N ALA A 420 6.50 8.44 19.50
CA ALA A 420 7.70 8.70 18.72
C ALA A 420 7.49 8.16 17.28
N CYS A 421 7.45 9.05 16.31
CA CYS A 421 7.29 8.65 14.90
C CYS A 421 8.59 8.03 14.37
N PRO A 422 8.60 6.75 13.94
CA PRO A 422 9.81 6.11 13.41
C PRO A 422 10.26 6.74 12.07
N GLY A 423 9.32 7.32 11.33
CA GLY A 423 9.61 8.07 10.09
C GLY A 423 10.10 9.50 10.30
N PHE A 424 10.23 9.95 11.56
CA PHE A 424 10.71 11.31 11.84
C PHE A 424 12.15 11.51 11.36
N ALA A 425 12.35 12.56 10.57
CA ALA A 425 13.66 12.94 10.08
C ALA A 425 14.00 14.39 10.49
N ASN A 426 15.09 14.53 11.21
CA ASN A 426 15.76 15.80 11.41
C ASN A 426 16.54 16.19 10.13
N LYS A 427 17.20 17.37 10.16
CA LYS A 427 17.98 17.88 9.03
C LYS A 427 19.06 16.89 8.54
N GLU A 428 19.73 16.21 9.46
CA GLU A 428 20.81 15.27 9.14
C GLU A 428 20.28 14.02 8.43
N LYS A 429 19.26 13.36 8.98
CA LYS A 429 18.60 12.20 8.34
C LYS A 429 18.03 12.55 6.98
N PHE A 430 17.43 13.74 6.85
CA PHE A 430 16.90 14.21 5.58
C PHE A 430 18.03 14.48 4.56
N GLY A 431 19.14 15.08 5.00
CA GLY A 431 20.33 15.28 4.15
C GLY A 431 20.87 13.96 3.62
N ALA A 432 20.98 12.94 4.47
CA ALA A 432 21.38 11.59 4.05
C ALA A 432 20.40 10.97 3.03
N TYR A 433 19.09 11.11 3.26
CA TYR A 433 18.07 10.65 2.31
C TYR A 433 18.20 11.34 0.95
N VAL A 434 18.30 12.67 0.91
CA VAL A 434 18.45 13.42 -0.35
C VAL A 434 19.74 13.00 -1.06
N SER A 435 20.86 12.92 -0.34
CA SER A 435 22.14 12.49 -0.89
C SER A 435 22.04 11.09 -1.53
N GLN A 436 21.41 10.15 -0.86
CA GLN A 436 21.21 8.80 -1.40
C GLN A 436 20.38 8.81 -2.70
N LYS A 437 19.28 9.60 -2.75
CA LYS A 437 18.42 9.64 -3.95
C LYS A 437 19.09 10.35 -5.11
N VAL A 438 19.81 11.44 -4.85
CA VAL A 438 20.56 12.16 -5.89
C VAL A 438 21.70 11.31 -6.42
N SER A 439 22.49 10.68 -5.54
CA SER A 439 23.57 9.78 -5.97
C SER A 439 23.06 8.61 -6.81
N PHE A 440 21.91 8.03 -6.45
CA PHE A 440 21.30 6.97 -7.25
C PHE A 440 20.92 7.46 -8.67
N ILE A 441 20.31 8.64 -8.79
CA ILE A 441 19.93 9.22 -10.09
C ILE A 441 21.16 9.57 -10.92
N GLU A 442 22.24 10.06 -10.28
CA GLU A 442 23.51 10.38 -10.94
C GLU A 442 24.23 9.14 -11.45
N GLN A 443 24.11 8.00 -10.76
CA GLN A 443 24.66 6.70 -11.18
C GLN A 443 23.85 6.05 -12.31
N HIS A 444 22.58 6.41 -12.45
CA HIS A 444 21.65 5.85 -13.44
C HIS A 444 20.98 6.94 -14.29
N PRO A 445 21.75 7.80 -15.00
CA PRO A 445 21.22 8.94 -15.74
C PRO A 445 20.26 8.53 -16.87
N GLU A 446 20.48 7.37 -17.48
CA GLU A 446 19.64 6.80 -18.53
C GLU A 446 18.23 6.44 -18.03
N SER A 447 18.07 6.23 -16.74
CA SER A 447 16.80 5.88 -16.13
C SER A 447 15.91 7.07 -15.78
N TYR A 448 16.46 8.29 -15.87
CA TYR A 448 15.75 9.49 -15.48
C TYR A 448 14.46 9.70 -16.29
N GLU A 449 14.54 9.57 -17.62
CA GLU A 449 13.39 9.72 -18.51
C GLU A 449 12.33 8.64 -18.20
N ARG A 450 12.74 7.38 -18.06
CA ARG A 450 11.86 6.27 -17.69
C ARG A 450 11.13 6.52 -16.38
N VAL A 451 11.82 7.05 -15.38
CA VAL A 451 11.23 7.36 -14.06
C VAL A 451 10.25 8.53 -14.16
N MET A 452 10.54 9.53 -14.99
CA MET A 452 9.66 10.70 -15.17
C MET A 452 8.38 10.37 -15.95
N GLU A 453 8.38 9.33 -16.78
CA GLU A 453 7.19 8.85 -17.50
C GLU A 453 6.24 8.04 -16.61
N VAL A 454 6.70 7.61 -15.44
CA VAL A 454 5.87 6.80 -14.53
C VAL A 454 4.78 7.65 -13.89
N VAL A 455 3.54 7.25 -14.09
CA VAL A 455 2.39 7.80 -13.35
C VAL A 455 2.12 6.92 -12.15
N LEU A 456 2.35 7.46 -10.94
CA LEU A 456 1.98 6.78 -9.69
C LEU A 456 0.49 6.98 -9.43
N ALA A 457 -0.27 5.88 -9.48
CA ALA A 457 -1.72 5.85 -9.25
C ALA A 457 -2.09 5.85 -7.75
#